data_2eec657c3970ded7a24c428c7f9adae6
#
_entry.id   2eec657c3970ded7a24c428c7f9adae6
#
_cell.length_a   1.000
_cell.length_b   1.000
_cell.length_c   1.000
_cell.angle_alpha   90.00
_cell.angle_beta   90.00
_cell.angle_gamma   90.00
#
_symmetry.space_group_name_H-M   'P 1'
#
loop_
_entity.id
_entity.type
_entity.pdbx_description
1 polymer ?
#
loop_
_entity_poly.entity_id
_entity_poly.type
_entity_poly.pdbx_seq_one_letter_code
_entity_poly.pdbx_strand_id
1 'polypeptide(L)'
;MALQDKLKQIGQAFAGITNNCYHYWRAKKDLPCIVWAESAEDTSFNSDNKKSEQRIVGTVDLFTRTEFDPLADQVQGVLNTLGVTWVLNSVQFEEDTNLIHYEWEWGVTFDGEVEEQP
;
A
#
# COMPACT_ATOMS: atom_id res chain seq x y z
N MET A 1 15.16 8.91 -6.93
CA MET A 1 14.96 7.52 -6.53
C MET A 1 14.19 6.78 -7.60
N ALA A 2 14.66 5.62 -7.98
CA ALA A 2 13.99 4.87 -9.01
C ALA A 2 12.69 4.30 -8.52
N LEU A 3 11.76 4.09 -9.43
CA LEU A 3 10.46 3.54 -9.11
C LEU A 3 10.57 2.24 -8.32
N GLN A 4 11.38 1.31 -8.79
CA GLN A 4 11.46 0.01 -8.13
C GLN A 4 12.05 0.12 -6.73
N ASP A 5 12.98 1.01 -6.51
CA ASP A 5 13.55 1.21 -5.19
C ASP A 5 12.49 1.75 -4.24
N LYS A 6 11.64 2.66 -4.73
CA LYS A 6 10.59 3.21 -3.89
C LYS A 6 9.55 2.16 -3.55
N LEU A 7 9.17 1.33 -4.53
CA LEU A 7 8.21 0.27 -4.27
C LEU A 7 8.77 -0.76 -3.30
N LYS A 8 10.07 -1.07 -3.38
CA LYS A 8 10.68 -1.99 -2.43
C LYS A 8 10.63 -1.44 -1.02
N GLN A 9 10.85 -0.14 -0.85
CA GLN A 9 10.76 0.46 0.48
C GLN A 9 9.36 0.31 1.06
N ILE A 10 8.36 0.54 0.22
CA ILE A 10 6.97 0.42 0.65
C ILE A 10 6.67 -1.02 1.04
N GLY A 11 7.08 -1.97 0.21
CA GLY A 11 6.84 -3.38 0.48
C GLY A 11 7.54 -3.86 1.74
N GLN A 12 8.76 -3.41 1.98
CA GLN A 12 9.49 -3.78 3.18
C GLN A 12 8.80 -3.25 4.43
N ALA A 13 8.23 -2.07 4.35
CA ALA A 13 7.52 -1.49 5.48
C ALA A 13 6.28 -2.31 5.81
N PHE A 14 5.50 -2.71 4.80
CA PHE A 14 4.33 -3.54 5.05
C PHE A 14 4.73 -4.93 5.54
N ALA A 15 5.80 -5.50 4.97
CA ALA A 15 6.24 -6.84 5.36
C ALA A 15 6.71 -6.89 6.81
N GLY A 16 7.05 -5.76 7.39
CA GLY A 16 7.43 -5.69 8.79
C GLY A 16 6.26 -5.84 9.74
N ILE A 17 5.03 -5.76 9.26
CA ILE A 17 3.86 -5.86 10.12
C ILE A 17 3.56 -7.31 10.44
N THR A 18 3.60 -8.17 9.45
CA THR A 18 3.33 -9.58 9.64
C THR A 18 4.06 -10.37 8.56
N ASN A 19 4.41 -11.61 8.87
CA ASN A 19 5.04 -12.49 7.90
C ASN A 19 4.08 -12.88 6.78
N ASN A 20 2.79 -12.68 6.98
CA ASN A 20 1.78 -13.07 5.99
C ASN A 20 1.40 -11.84 5.18
N CYS A 21 2.38 -11.32 4.44
CA CYS A 21 2.22 -10.09 3.65
C CYS A 21 2.68 -10.38 2.23
N TYR A 22 1.87 -10.00 1.26
CA TYR A 22 2.10 -10.33 -0.14
C TYR A 22 1.95 -9.11 -1.03
N HIS A 23 2.68 -9.13 -2.15
CA HIS A 23 2.61 -8.09 -3.16
C HIS A 23 1.72 -8.62 -4.30
N TYR A 24 0.66 -7.90 -4.63
CA TYR A 24 -0.32 -8.15 -5.69
C TYR A 24 -1.37 -9.20 -5.31
N TRP A 25 -0.99 -10.39 -4.92
CA TRP A 25 -1.98 -11.43 -4.62
C TRP A 25 -1.54 -12.25 -3.43
N ARG A 26 -2.51 -12.91 -2.84
CA ARG A 26 -2.29 -13.71 -1.66
C ARG A 26 -1.84 -15.10 -2.07
N ALA A 27 -0.60 -15.46 -1.75
CA ALA A 27 -0.07 -16.77 -2.10
C ALA A 27 -0.65 -17.88 -1.25
N LYS A 28 -1.03 -17.58 0.00
CA LYS A 28 -1.67 -18.55 0.87
C LYS A 28 -2.95 -17.95 1.39
N LYS A 29 -3.84 -18.80 1.86
CA LYS A 29 -5.13 -18.32 2.35
C LYS A 29 -5.20 -18.19 3.85
N ASP A 30 -4.03 -18.21 4.52
CA ASP A 30 -4.00 -18.05 5.96
C ASP A 30 -4.38 -16.63 6.34
N LEU A 31 -5.05 -16.50 7.46
CA LEU A 31 -5.45 -15.21 7.98
C LEU A 31 -4.88 -15.01 9.35
N PRO A 32 -4.61 -13.79 9.74
CA PRO A 32 -4.77 -12.56 8.97
C PRO A 32 -3.68 -12.42 7.93
N CYS A 33 -3.96 -11.70 6.87
CA CYS A 33 -2.94 -11.43 5.86
C CYS A 33 -3.08 -10.02 5.31
N ILE A 34 -1.96 -9.50 4.79
CA ILE A 34 -1.90 -8.18 4.18
C ILE A 34 -1.50 -8.36 2.73
N VAL A 35 -2.17 -7.66 1.84
CA VAL A 35 -1.83 -7.65 0.41
C VAL A 35 -1.73 -6.20 -0.01
N TRP A 36 -0.66 -5.85 -0.69
CA TRP A 36 -0.48 -4.48 -1.16
C TRP A 36 -0.14 -4.49 -2.64
N ALA A 37 -0.43 -3.40 -3.31
CA ALA A 37 -0.11 -3.27 -4.72
C ALA A 37 -0.12 -1.82 -5.12
N GLU A 38 0.81 -1.46 -5.99
CA GLU A 38 0.71 -0.18 -6.69
C GLU A 38 -0.25 -0.38 -7.85
N SER A 39 -0.99 0.65 -8.21
CA SER A 39 -1.99 0.53 -9.25
C SER A 39 -1.78 1.48 -10.42
N ALA A 40 -1.26 2.67 -10.19
CA ALA A 40 -1.15 3.63 -11.28
C ALA A 40 -0.33 4.84 -10.87
N GLU A 41 0.01 5.64 -11.85
CA GLU A 41 0.56 6.96 -11.59
C GLU A 41 -0.62 7.94 -11.60
N ASP A 42 -0.64 8.87 -10.65
CA ASP A 42 -1.67 9.89 -10.59
C ASP A 42 -1.28 11.00 -11.57
N THR A 43 -1.89 11.00 -12.74
CA THR A 43 -1.53 11.94 -13.79
C THR A 43 -2.09 13.33 -13.57
N SER A 44 -3.02 13.50 -12.65
CA SER A 44 -3.55 14.82 -12.36
C SER A 44 -2.50 15.70 -11.72
N PHE A 45 -1.41 15.12 -11.27
CA PHE A 45 -0.33 15.83 -10.64
C PHE A 45 0.59 16.49 -11.66
N ASN A 46 0.60 16.05 -12.90
CA ASN A 46 1.50 16.58 -13.92
C ASN A 46 0.95 17.84 -14.55
N SER A 47 1.71 18.90 -14.50
CA SER A 47 1.23 20.17 -14.97
C SER A 47 1.87 20.62 -16.26
N ASP A 48 2.91 19.97 -16.75
CA ASP A 48 3.52 20.39 -18.01
C ASP A 48 4.19 19.21 -18.67
N ASN A 49 4.97 19.47 -19.69
CA ASN A 49 5.57 18.41 -20.46
C ASN A 49 6.77 17.78 -19.82
N LYS A 50 7.34 18.40 -18.80
CA LYS A 50 8.49 17.84 -18.18
C LYS A 50 8.07 17.18 -16.92
N LYS A 51 8.51 15.97 -16.71
CA LYS A 51 8.18 15.26 -15.50
C LYS A 51 9.32 15.41 -14.50
N SER A 52 9.12 16.23 -13.50
CA SER A 52 10.10 16.39 -12.45
C SER A 52 9.76 15.56 -11.23
N GLU A 53 8.51 15.16 -11.08
CA GLU A 53 8.07 14.35 -9.96
C GLU A 53 7.11 13.29 -10.44
N GLN A 54 7.01 12.22 -9.70
CA GLN A 54 6.10 11.15 -10.04
C GLN A 54 5.28 10.82 -8.79
N ARG A 55 3.98 10.66 -8.96
CA ARG A 55 3.12 10.26 -7.85
C ARG A 55 2.50 8.92 -8.18
N ILE A 56 2.79 7.94 -7.36
CA ILE A 56 2.27 6.59 -7.52
C ILE A 56 1.21 6.35 -6.47
N VAL A 57 0.11 5.76 -6.86
CA VAL A 57 -0.98 5.40 -5.95
C VAL A 57 -1.16 3.89 -5.95
N GLY A 58 -1.68 3.39 -4.86
CA GLY A 58 -1.91 1.97 -4.72
C GLY A 58 -2.84 1.68 -3.56
N THR A 59 -2.88 0.41 -3.17
CA THR A 59 -3.74 -0.02 -2.07
C THR A 59 -2.96 -0.94 -1.14
N VAL A 60 -3.46 -1.06 0.07
CA VAL A 60 -3.04 -2.11 0.99
C VAL A 60 -4.32 -2.63 1.65
N ASP A 61 -4.44 -3.95 1.67
CA ASP A 61 -5.64 -4.61 2.19
C ASP A 61 -5.27 -5.50 3.37
N LEU A 62 -6.12 -5.51 4.37
CA LEU A 62 -5.97 -6.44 5.49
C LEU A 62 -7.20 -7.34 5.49
N PHE A 63 -6.96 -8.64 5.52
CA PHE A 63 -8.01 -9.63 5.63
C PHE A 63 -7.87 -10.32 6.97
N THR A 64 -8.90 -10.29 7.79
CA THR A 64 -8.83 -10.87 9.14
C THR A 64 -10.20 -11.35 9.57
N ARG A 65 -10.24 -12.27 10.54
CA ARG A 65 -11.49 -12.66 11.18
C ARG A 65 -11.59 -12.13 12.59
N THR A 66 -10.59 -11.36 13.02
CA THR A 66 -10.53 -10.86 14.39
C THR A 66 -11.14 -9.48 14.46
N GLU A 67 -12.20 -9.33 15.25
CA GLU A 67 -12.79 -8.03 15.47
C GLU A 67 -11.80 -7.18 16.27
N PHE A 68 -11.68 -5.91 15.94
CA PHE A 68 -10.74 -4.98 16.58
C PHE A 68 -9.29 -5.45 16.45
N ASP A 69 -8.94 -6.02 15.30
CA ASP A 69 -7.61 -6.55 15.07
C ASP A 69 -6.57 -5.41 15.12
N PRO A 70 -5.57 -5.49 15.99
CA PRO A 70 -4.56 -4.44 16.08
C PRO A 70 -3.71 -4.31 14.83
N LEU A 71 -3.75 -5.29 13.92
CA LEU A 71 -3.02 -5.16 12.66
C LEU A 71 -3.53 -3.97 11.84
N ALA A 72 -4.82 -3.65 11.94
CA ALA A 72 -5.34 -2.47 11.24
C ALA A 72 -4.64 -1.20 11.72
N ASP A 73 -4.44 -1.07 13.03
CA ASP A 73 -3.73 0.08 13.57
C ASP A 73 -2.28 0.07 13.13
N GLN A 74 -1.68 -1.10 13.02
CA GLN A 74 -0.29 -1.20 12.59
C GLN A 74 -0.13 -0.79 11.13
N VAL A 75 -1.09 -1.13 10.29
CA VAL A 75 -1.08 -0.69 8.89
C VAL A 75 -1.09 0.83 8.84
N GLN A 76 -1.98 1.46 9.61
CA GLN A 76 -2.06 2.92 9.60
C GLN A 76 -0.80 3.56 10.17
N GLY A 77 -0.19 2.92 11.16
CA GLY A 77 1.08 3.40 11.70
C GLY A 77 2.20 3.36 10.67
N VAL A 78 2.26 2.29 9.88
CA VAL A 78 3.26 2.16 8.82
C VAL A 78 3.02 3.21 7.74
N LEU A 79 1.75 3.43 7.35
CA LEU A 79 1.44 4.45 6.35
C LEU A 79 1.89 5.82 6.82
N ASN A 80 1.70 6.14 8.09
CA ASN A 80 2.19 7.41 8.64
C ASN A 80 3.71 7.48 8.61
N THR A 81 4.38 6.40 8.98
CA THR A 81 5.84 6.38 9.00
C THR A 81 6.43 6.52 7.60
N LEU A 82 5.77 5.95 6.60
CA LEU A 82 6.23 6.05 5.23
C LEU A 82 6.10 7.46 4.66
N GLY A 83 5.30 8.30 5.29
CA GLY A 83 5.10 9.65 4.80
C GLY A 83 4.25 9.72 3.55
N VAL A 84 3.42 8.71 3.32
CA VAL A 84 2.53 8.70 2.16
C VAL A 84 1.20 9.33 2.54
N THR A 85 0.45 9.77 1.55
CA THR A 85 -0.95 10.14 1.79
C THR A 85 -1.76 8.87 1.84
N TRP A 86 -2.81 8.83 2.64
CA TRP A 86 -3.62 7.61 2.70
C TRP A 86 -5.01 7.90 3.24
N VAL A 87 -5.91 6.99 2.92
CA VAL A 87 -7.27 7.06 3.42
C VAL A 87 -7.79 5.63 3.56
N LEU A 88 -8.56 5.38 4.60
CA LEU A 88 -9.25 4.09 4.72
C LEU A 88 -10.43 4.15 3.78
N ASN A 89 -10.35 3.37 2.71
CA ASN A 89 -11.32 3.42 1.64
C ASN A 89 -12.57 2.61 1.94
N SER A 90 -12.42 1.45 2.55
CA SER A 90 -13.57 0.63 2.87
C SER A 90 -13.26 -0.39 3.95
N VAL A 91 -14.30 -0.79 4.66
CA VAL A 91 -14.26 -1.93 5.56
C VAL A 91 -15.48 -2.76 5.21
N GLN A 92 -15.26 -4.01 4.81
CA GLN A 92 -16.34 -4.88 4.39
C GLN A 92 -16.36 -6.14 5.24
N PHE A 93 -17.53 -6.59 5.58
CA PHE A 93 -17.69 -7.81 6.37
C PHE A 93 -18.47 -8.83 5.57
N GLU A 94 -17.90 -10.05 5.43
CA GLU A 94 -18.54 -11.12 4.72
C GLU A 94 -19.06 -12.10 5.75
N GLU A 95 -20.37 -12.21 5.85
CA GLU A 95 -20.98 -13.01 6.91
C GLU A 95 -20.70 -14.49 6.81
N ASP A 96 -20.69 -15.03 5.61
CA ASP A 96 -20.52 -16.47 5.43
C ASP A 96 -19.20 -16.98 5.96
N THR A 97 -18.17 -16.17 5.89
CA THR A 97 -16.82 -16.58 6.29
C THR A 97 -16.32 -15.84 7.51
N ASN A 98 -17.11 -14.88 8.03
CA ASN A 98 -16.70 -13.99 9.11
C ASN A 98 -15.43 -13.22 8.74
N LEU A 99 -15.26 -12.91 7.47
CA LEU A 99 -14.08 -12.23 6.99
C LEU A 99 -14.29 -10.73 7.04
N ILE A 100 -13.35 -10.01 7.61
CA ILE A 100 -13.34 -8.55 7.63
C ILE A 100 -12.23 -8.10 6.69
N HIS A 101 -12.56 -7.25 5.74
CA HIS A 101 -11.63 -6.79 4.72
C HIS A 101 -11.51 -5.28 4.82
N TYR A 102 -10.34 -4.79 5.22
CA TYR A 102 -10.02 -3.37 5.24
C TYR A 102 -9.24 -3.05 4.00
N GLU A 103 -9.56 -1.93 3.37
CA GLU A 103 -8.79 -1.48 2.22
C GLU A 103 -8.41 -0.02 2.42
N TRP A 104 -7.11 0.28 2.35
CA TRP A 104 -6.60 1.65 2.36
C TRP A 104 -6.04 1.98 1.00
N GLU A 105 -6.22 3.23 0.59
CA GLU A 105 -5.55 3.73 -0.60
C GLU A 105 -4.42 4.61 -0.13
N TRP A 106 -3.29 4.52 -0.80
CA TRP A 106 -2.12 5.31 -0.45
C TRP A 106 -1.53 5.94 -1.70
N GLY A 107 -0.80 7.05 -1.52
CA GLY A 107 -0.10 7.70 -2.61
C GLY A 107 1.24 8.24 -2.15
N VAL A 108 2.24 8.12 -3.00
CA VAL A 108 3.58 8.60 -2.69
C VAL A 108 4.12 9.41 -3.86
N THR A 109 4.74 10.55 -3.54
CA THR A 109 5.36 11.39 -4.54
C THR A 109 6.86 11.33 -4.35
N PHE A 110 7.60 11.19 -5.42
CA PHE A 110 9.04 11.18 -5.36
C PHE A 110 9.63 11.81 -6.61
N ASP A 111 10.90 12.20 -6.50
CA ASP A 111 11.59 12.84 -7.58
C ASP A 111 12.01 11.78 -8.57
N GLY A 112 11.38 11.73 -9.73
CA GLY A 112 11.66 10.70 -10.72
C GLY A 112 12.80 11.01 -11.62
N GLU A 113 13.28 12.27 -11.65
CA GLU A 113 14.33 12.52 -12.58
C GLU A 113 15.68 12.22 -12.03
N VAL A 114 15.83 12.13 -10.76
CA VAL A 114 17.11 11.81 -10.22
C VAL A 114 17.62 10.50 -10.69
N GLU A 115 16.71 9.68 -11.13
CA GLU A 115 17.06 8.34 -11.46
C GLU A 115 17.59 8.16 -12.81
N GLU A 116 17.65 9.19 -13.59
CA GLU A 116 18.20 9.03 -14.82
C GLU A 116 19.55 8.68 -14.72
N GLN A 117 19.92 7.72 -15.36
CA GLN A 117 21.19 7.22 -15.20
C GLN A 117 21.90 7.13 -16.37
N PRO A 118 23.11 7.28 -16.39
CA PRO A 118 23.93 6.95 -17.51
C PRO A 118 23.88 5.53 -17.79
#